data_9b25b5673664a1f7911dabfbb015f1f6
#
_entry.id   9b25b5673664a1f7911dabfbb015f1f6
#
_cell.length_a   1.000
_cell.length_b   1.000
_cell.length_c   1.000
_cell.angle_alpha   90.00
_cell.angle_beta   90.00
_cell.angle_gamma   90.00
#
_symmetry.space_group_name_H-M   'P 1'
#
loop_
_entity.id
_entity.type
_entity.pdbx_description
1 polymer ?
#
loop_
_entity_poly.entity_id
_entity_poly.type
_entity_poly.pdbx_seq_one_letter_code
_entity_poly.pdbx_strand_id
1 'polypeptide(L)'
;MKRRSIALSSLAAAALVALGTSAAQAQTKWDLAAAYPATNFHTENLVQFASDVDKATGGKLKITVHANAALFKAPEIKRAVQGGQAQMGEILLANFQNEWQIFGVDGIPFLADSYEASRKLYAAQKPFLEKKLAEQGMILLYSVAWPPQGIYTKKPLASAADLKGVKWRAYSPATARIAELVGAQPVTVQAAEFSQALATGVVESTMTSGATGVDSKLFEHLKFYYDTQAWLPKNAVIINKKAFDALDKPTQDAVLKAGADAEARGWATSQKVNTDTIAKLKANGMEVAPPPAALKADMAKVGETMLKEWLDKAGAEGKTLIDNFRK
;
A
#
# COMPACT_ATOMS: atom_id res chain seq x y z
N MET A 1 28.67 -30.27 84.40
CA MET A 1 29.82 -30.76 83.57
C MET A 1 29.32 -30.97 82.09
N LYS A 2 30.13 -30.50 81.13
CA LYS A 2 30.09 -30.74 79.70
C LYS A 2 29.09 -29.89 78.83
N ARG A 3 29.58 -28.72 78.48
CA ARG A 3 29.26 -28.05 77.22
C ARG A 3 30.00 -28.78 76.09
N ARG A 4 29.30 -29.14 75.00
CA ARG A 4 29.95 -29.39 73.69
C ARG A 4 28.88 -29.17 72.58
N SER A 5 29.20 -28.16 71.79
CA SER A 5 29.27 -28.14 70.32
C SER A 5 27.95 -28.16 69.62
N ILE A 6 27.46 -26.96 69.23
CA ILE A 6 26.64 -26.72 68.07
C ILE A 6 27.34 -25.59 67.30
N ALA A 7 28.16 -25.97 66.38
CA ALA A 7 28.72 -25.10 65.37
C ALA A 7 29.04 -25.97 64.18
N LEU A 8 28.08 -26.07 63.25
CA LEU A 8 28.26 -26.61 61.88
C LEU A 8 26.87 -26.77 61.19
N SER A 9 26.22 -25.70 60.87
CA SER A 9 25.03 -25.75 59.95
C SER A 9 24.69 -24.39 59.36
N SER A 10 25.65 -23.52 59.06
CA SER A 10 25.34 -22.17 58.52
C SER A 10 26.02 -21.83 57.19
N LEU A 11 26.52 -22.83 56.44
CA LEU A 11 27.26 -22.59 55.21
C LEU A 11 26.60 -23.21 53.92
N ALA A 12 25.40 -23.74 54.02
CA ALA A 12 24.75 -24.39 52.87
C ALA A 12 23.56 -23.62 52.25
N ALA A 13 23.23 -22.42 52.74
CA ALA A 13 22.06 -21.65 52.29
C ALA A 13 22.38 -20.46 51.35
N ALA A 14 23.66 -20.19 51.03
CA ALA A 14 24.06 -19.03 50.23
C ALA A 14 24.35 -19.34 48.74
N ALA A 15 24.19 -20.58 48.27
CA ALA A 15 24.60 -21.01 46.92
C ALA A 15 23.42 -21.24 45.92
N LEU A 16 22.17 -20.91 46.26
CA LEU A 16 21.00 -21.23 45.43
C LEU A 16 20.20 -20.00 44.93
N VAL A 17 20.70 -18.78 45.01
CA VAL A 17 20.02 -17.57 44.54
C VAL A 17 20.70 -16.95 43.30
N ALA A 18 21.67 -17.62 42.70
CA ALA A 18 22.32 -17.18 41.46
C ALA A 18 21.72 -17.87 40.21
N LEU A 19 20.48 -18.36 40.23
CA LEU A 19 19.78 -18.92 39.09
C LEU A 19 18.83 -17.87 38.50
N GLY A 20 19.35 -17.15 37.50
CA GLY A 20 18.55 -16.74 36.34
C GLY A 20 17.49 -15.69 36.58
N THR A 21 17.82 -14.45 36.89
CA THR A 21 17.06 -13.35 36.36
C THR A 21 17.37 -13.29 34.86
N SER A 22 16.79 -14.21 34.07
CA SER A 22 16.49 -13.90 32.67
C SER A 22 15.63 -12.65 32.74
N ALA A 23 16.22 -11.48 32.54
CA ALA A 23 15.46 -10.26 32.34
C ALA A 23 14.49 -10.61 31.23
N ALA A 24 13.21 -10.83 31.56
CA ALA A 24 12.14 -10.93 30.58
C ALA A 24 12.20 -9.61 29.80
N GLN A 25 12.89 -9.64 28.66
CA GLN A 25 13.04 -8.48 27.82
C GLN A 25 11.61 -8.10 27.43
N ALA A 26 11.12 -6.97 27.92
CA ALA A 26 9.73 -6.56 27.71
C ALA A 26 9.46 -6.55 26.20
N GLN A 27 8.45 -7.33 25.79
CA GLN A 27 8.03 -7.40 24.41
C GLN A 27 7.64 -6.00 23.89
N THR A 28 8.31 -5.53 22.87
CA THR A 28 7.96 -4.29 22.19
C THR A 28 6.72 -4.55 21.31
N LYS A 29 5.70 -3.71 21.44
CA LYS A 29 4.46 -3.82 20.65
C LYS A 29 4.36 -2.64 19.72
N TRP A 30 4.07 -2.94 18.44
CA TRP A 30 3.82 -1.95 17.42
C TRP A 30 2.45 -2.14 16.81
N ASP A 31 1.83 -1.03 16.43
CA ASP A 31 0.60 -0.98 15.66
C ASP A 31 0.91 -0.61 14.21
N LEU A 32 0.36 -1.40 13.27
CA LEU A 32 0.44 -1.18 11.83
C LEU A 32 -0.95 -0.85 11.30
N ALA A 33 -1.17 0.39 10.89
CA ALA A 33 -2.43 0.83 10.31
C ALA A 33 -2.51 0.45 8.83
N ALA A 34 -3.60 -0.21 8.41
CA ALA A 34 -3.89 -0.62 7.05
C ALA A 34 -5.32 -0.26 6.65
N ALA A 35 -5.49 0.25 5.41
CA ALA A 35 -6.78 0.78 4.96
C ALA A 35 -7.68 -0.26 4.28
N TYR A 36 -7.14 -1.42 3.90
CA TYR A 36 -7.85 -2.43 3.11
C TYR A 36 -8.41 -3.57 3.97
N PRO A 37 -9.41 -4.32 3.45
CA PRO A 37 -9.97 -5.49 4.14
C PRO A 37 -8.90 -6.53 4.49
N ALA A 38 -9.15 -7.34 5.52
CA ALA A 38 -8.23 -8.41 5.94
C ALA A 38 -7.93 -9.44 4.84
N THR A 39 -8.87 -9.63 3.91
CA THR A 39 -8.75 -10.54 2.75
C THR A 39 -8.05 -9.93 1.55
N ASN A 40 -7.69 -8.65 1.60
CA ASN A 40 -6.92 -8.02 0.54
C ASN A 40 -5.47 -8.50 0.56
N PHE A 41 -4.88 -8.77 -0.61
CA PHE A 41 -3.54 -9.34 -0.71
C PHE A 41 -2.43 -8.47 -0.09
N HIS A 42 -2.60 -7.14 -0.08
CA HIS A 42 -1.70 -6.24 0.64
C HIS A 42 -1.78 -6.49 2.14
N THR A 43 -3.00 -6.55 2.69
CA THR A 43 -3.20 -6.79 4.13
C THR A 43 -2.72 -8.18 4.56
N GLU A 44 -2.95 -9.22 3.74
CA GLU A 44 -2.41 -10.56 3.98
C GLU A 44 -0.87 -10.55 3.98
N ASN A 45 -0.26 -9.79 3.09
CA ASN A 45 1.19 -9.61 3.05
C ASN A 45 1.74 -8.89 4.30
N LEU A 46 0.99 -7.91 4.84
CA LEU A 46 1.33 -7.25 6.10
C LEU A 46 1.23 -8.20 7.30
N VAL A 47 0.22 -9.04 7.34
CA VAL A 47 0.06 -10.07 8.40
C VAL A 47 1.20 -11.08 8.35
N GLN A 48 1.58 -11.53 7.16
CA GLN A 48 2.73 -12.42 7.00
C GLN A 48 4.04 -11.73 7.41
N PHE A 49 4.25 -10.47 6.99
CA PHE A 49 5.39 -9.66 7.43
C PHE A 49 5.48 -9.57 8.96
N ALA A 50 4.37 -9.27 9.64
CA ALA A 50 4.31 -9.19 11.10
C ALA A 50 4.67 -10.54 11.76
N SER A 51 4.20 -11.65 11.20
CA SER A 51 4.56 -13.00 11.65
C SER A 51 6.04 -13.32 11.43
N ASP A 52 6.61 -12.90 10.30
CA ASP A 52 8.03 -13.13 9.97
C ASP A 52 8.93 -12.35 10.94
N VAL A 53 8.56 -11.10 11.29
CA VAL A 53 9.27 -10.30 12.29
C VAL A 53 9.17 -10.94 13.70
N ASP A 54 7.98 -11.37 14.12
CA ASP A 54 7.77 -12.02 15.44
C ASP A 54 8.69 -13.24 15.57
N LYS A 55 8.72 -14.10 14.56
CA LYS A 55 9.59 -15.29 14.50
C LYS A 55 11.08 -14.92 14.50
N ALA A 56 11.49 -13.99 13.63
CA ALA A 56 12.88 -13.60 13.47
C ALA A 56 13.45 -12.92 14.73
N THR A 57 12.60 -12.25 15.51
CA THR A 57 13.00 -11.57 16.75
C THR A 57 12.80 -12.44 18.00
N GLY A 58 12.32 -13.68 17.85
CA GLY A 58 12.00 -14.55 18.99
C GLY A 58 10.96 -13.94 19.92
N GLY A 59 9.98 -13.21 19.37
CA GLY A 59 8.91 -12.56 20.13
C GLY A 59 9.26 -11.22 20.76
N LYS A 60 10.46 -10.67 20.54
CA LYS A 60 10.86 -9.36 21.08
C LYS A 60 10.05 -8.20 20.51
N LEU A 61 9.72 -8.25 19.22
CA LEU A 61 8.89 -7.27 18.54
C LEU A 61 7.63 -7.93 18.01
N LYS A 62 6.48 -7.49 18.49
CA LYS A 62 5.16 -7.93 18.03
C LYS A 62 4.46 -6.79 17.32
N ILE A 63 4.06 -7.03 16.06
CA ILE A 63 3.35 -6.06 15.23
C ILE A 63 1.89 -6.51 15.09
N THR A 64 0.95 -5.63 15.45
CA THR A 64 -0.49 -5.86 15.26
C THR A 64 -0.95 -5.11 14.00
N VAL A 65 -1.49 -5.84 13.03
CA VAL A 65 -2.05 -5.25 11.80
C VAL A 65 -3.51 -4.88 12.02
N HIS A 66 -3.84 -3.61 11.88
CA HIS A 66 -5.22 -3.07 11.98
C HIS A 66 -5.76 -2.84 10.57
N ALA A 67 -6.51 -3.83 10.07
CA ALA A 67 -7.09 -3.82 8.73
C ALA A 67 -8.33 -2.90 8.63
N ASN A 68 -8.81 -2.69 7.39
CA ASN A 68 -10.08 -2.04 7.07
C ASN A 68 -10.25 -0.63 7.66
N ALA A 69 -9.16 0.14 7.70
CA ALA A 69 -9.12 1.49 8.29
C ALA A 69 -9.61 1.56 9.76
N ALA A 70 -9.49 0.46 10.51
CA ALA A 70 -9.98 0.37 11.89
C ALA A 70 -9.25 1.30 12.86
N LEU A 71 -7.95 1.59 12.61
CA LEU A 71 -7.16 2.46 13.48
C LEU A 71 -7.16 3.90 12.97
N PHE A 72 -6.94 4.11 11.67
CA PHE A 72 -6.95 5.42 10.99
C PHE A 72 -7.53 5.28 9.59
N LYS A 73 -8.22 6.30 9.09
CA LYS A 73 -8.65 6.38 7.69
C LYS A 73 -7.44 6.50 6.76
N ALA A 74 -7.56 6.01 5.52
CA ALA A 74 -6.45 5.97 4.57
C ALA A 74 -5.65 7.28 4.44
N PRO A 75 -6.26 8.48 4.33
CA PRO A 75 -5.52 9.73 4.24
C PRO A 75 -4.81 10.15 5.53
N GLU A 76 -5.18 9.57 6.67
CA GLU A 76 -4.66 9.93 8.01
C GLU A 76 -3.44 9.09 8.40
N ILE A 77 -3.26 7.88 7.79
CA ILE A 77 -2.25 6.90 8.19
C ILE A 77 -0.84 7.51 8.17
N LYS A 78 -0.46 8.20 7.07
CA LYS A 78 0.89 8.79 6.96
C LYS A 78 1.17 9.76 8.10
N ARG A 79 0.21 10.64 8.41
CA ARG A 79 0.34 11.62 9.50
C ARG A 79 0.40 10.95 10.87
N ALA A 80 -0.38 9.89 11.07
CA ALA A 80 -0.39 9.12 12.32
C ALA A 80 0.97 8.45 12.56
N VAL A 81 1.60 7.87 11.52
CA VAL A 81 2.95 7.29 11.60
C VAL A 81 3.98 8.38 11.84
N GLN A 82 3.93 9.49 11.11
CA GLN A 82 4.81 10.63 11.30
C GLN A 82 4.77 11.16 12.73
N GLY A 83 3.57 11.27 13.30
CA GLY A 83 3.35 11.74 14.68
C GLY A 83 3.61 10.70 15.76
N GLY A 84 3.92 9.44 15.41
CA GLY A 84 4.15 8.36 16.37
C GLY A 84 2.88 7.79 17.02
N GLN A 85 1.69 8.11 16.48
CA GLN A 85 0.41 7.56 16.95
C GLN A 85 0.24 6.08 16.51
N ALA A 86 0.91 5.68 15.45
CA ALA A 86 1.18 4.29 15.06
C ALA A 86 2.66 4.18 14.71
N GLN A 87 3.27 3.02 14.99
CA GLN A 87 4.68 2.80 14.66
C GLN A 87 4.87 2.52 13.18
N MET A 88 3.85 1.92 12.55
CA MET A 88 3.87 1.56 11.13
C MET A 88 2.54 1.88 10.45
N GLY A 89 2.58 2.00 9.13
CA GLY A 89 1.38 2.13 8.33
C GLY A 89 1.62 1.78 6.87
N GLU A 90 0.56 1.32 6.21
CA GLU A 90 0.54 1.16 4.77
C GLU A 90 -0.23 2.31 4.13
N ILE A 91 0.38 2.94 3.13
CA ILE A 91 -0.20 4.07 2.41
C ILE A 91 -0.20 3.83 0.90
N LEU A 92 -1.22 4.29 0.21
CA LEU A 92 -1.19 4.43 -1.24
C LEU A 92 -0.43 5.72 -1.59
N LEU A 93 0.71 5.60 -2.26
CA LEU A 93 1.59 6.75 -2.55
C LEU A 93 0.84 7.88 -3.27
N ALA A 94 0.03 7.56 -4.27
CA ALA A 94 -0.71 8.53 -5.06
C ALA A 94 -1.66 9.43 -4.24
N ASN A 95 -2.08 9.03 -3.03
CA ASN A 95 -2.92 9.86 -2.16
C ASN A 95 -2.20 11.12 -1.67
N PHE A 96 -0.88 11.12 -1.69
CA PHE A 96 -0.03 12.19 -1.18
C PHE A 96 0.62 13.03 -2.28
N GLN A 97 0.17 12.89 -3.53
CA GLN A 97 0.67 13.66 -4.68
C GLN A 97 0.59 15.17 -4.46
N ASN A 98 -0.42 15.67 -3.75
CA ASN A 98 -0.56 17.10 -3.47
C ASN A 98 0.48 17.64 -2.47
N GLU A 99 1.07 16.76 -1.63
CA GLU A 99 2.18 17.14 -0.77
C GLU A 99 3.50 17.24 -1.55
N TRP A 100 3.68 16.32 -2.50
CA TRP A 100 4.87 16.24 -3.32
C TRP A 100 4.61 15.37 -4.56
N GLN A 101 4.84 15.94 -5.74
CA GLN A 101 4.43 15.32 -7.00
C GLN A 101 5.01 13.93 -7.23
N ILE A 102 6.22 13.65 -6.73
CA ILE A 102 6.89 12.35 -6.90
C ILE A 102 6.10 11.19 -6.29
N PHE A 103 5.29 11.43 -5.23
CA PHE A 103 4.41 10.40 -4.68
C PHE A 103 3.40 9.86 -5.70
N GLY A 104 2.98 10.66 -6.67
CA GLY A 104 1.93 10.32 -7.62
C GLY A 104 2.41 9.90 -9.01
N VAL A 105 3.72 9.78 -9.24
CA VAL A 105 4.26 9.48 -10.59
C VAL A 105 3.73 8.17 -11.17
N ASP A 106 3.46 7.19 -10.33
CA ASP A 106 2.93 5.87 -10.72
C ASP A 106 1.43 5.87 -11.04
N GLY A 107 0.74 7.00 -10.86
CA GLY A 107 -0.66 7.20 -11.26
C GLY A 107 -0.83 7.85 -12.63
N ILE A 108 0.25 8.10 -13.38
CA ILE A 108 0.20 8.68 -14.72
C ILE A 108 -0.13 7.57 -15.72
N PRO A 109 -1.28 7.64 -16.43
CA PRO A 109 -1.67 6.59 -17.37
C PRO A 109 -0.62 6.36 -18.47
N PHE A 110 -0.31 5.09 -18.73
CA PHE A 110 0.60 4.60 -19.78
C PHE A 110 2.07 5.06 -19.66
N LEU A 111 2.46 5.64 -18.51
CA LEU A 111 3.87 5.90 -18.22
C LEU A 111 4.59 4.58 -17.88
N ALA A 112 3.98 3.73 -17.06
CA ALA A 112 4.46 2.41 -16.68
C ALA A 112 3.27 1.44 -16.55
N ASP A 113 2.91 0.81 -17.66
CA ASP A 113 1.68 0.03 -17.87
C ASP A 113 1.87 -1.50 -17.78
N SER A 114 3.06 -1.91 -17.36
CA SER A 114 3.41 -3.32 -17.11
C SER A 114 4.12 -3.49 -15.78
N TYR A 115 4.17 -4.72 -15.26
CA TYR A 115 4.94 -5.02 -14.04
C TYR A 115 6.43 -4.73 -14.20
N GLU A 116 6.99 -4.98 -15.38
CA GLU A 116 8.40 -4.68 -15.69
C GLU A 116 8.64 -3.16 -15.65
N ALA A 117 7.86 -2.39 -16.39
CA ALA A 117 7.93 -0.93 -16.41
C ALA A 117 7.67 -0.33 -15.03
N SER A 118 6.70 -0.88 -14.26
CA SER A 118 6.42 -0.42 -12.91
C SER A 118 7.57 -0.68 -11.94
N ARG A 119 8.28 -1.84 -12.05
CA ARG A 119 9.51 -2.08 -11.27
C ARG A 119 10.61 -1.10 -11.62
N LYS A 120 10.82 -0.84 -12.91
CA LYS A 120 11.80 0.13 -13.39
C LYS A 120 11.49 1.55 -12.91
N LEU A 121 10.21 1.95 -12.98
CA LEU A 121 9.75 3.24 -12.43
C LEU A 121 9.97 3.31 -10.92
N TYR A 122 9.66 2.23 -10.18
CA TYR A 122 9.90 2.18 -8.73
C TYR A 122 11.39 2.28 -8.39
N ALA A 123 12.25 1.61 -9.13
CA ALA A 123 13.70 1.72 -8.93
C ALA A 123 14.21 3.16 -9.11
N ALA A 124 13.66 3.90 -10.09
CA ALA A 124 13.98 5.31 -10.29
C ALA A 124 13.35 6.22 -9.20
N GLN A 125 12.18 5.87 -8.68
CA GLN A 125 11.44 6.64 -7.68
C GLN A 125 11.97 6.43 -6.25
N LYS A 126 12.40 5.21 -5.90
CA LYS A 126 12.73 4.77 -4.54
C LYS A 126 13.70 5.71 -3.81
N PRO A 127 14.84 6.14 -4.39
CA PRO A 127 15.77 7.05 -3.69
C PRO A 127 15.13 8.39 -3.29
N PHE A 128 14.23 8.91 -4.12
CA PHE A 128 13.49 10.13 -3.81
C PHE A 128 12.52 9.91 -2.66
N LEU A 129 11.78 8.78 -2.65
CA LEU A 129 10.86 8.42 -1.58
C LEU A 129 11.58 8.24 -0.24
N GLU A 130 12.70 7.51 -0.23
CA GLU A 130 13.51 7.27 0.96
C GLU A 130 13.98 8.60 1.56
N LYS A 131 14.54 9.49 0.74
CA LYS A 131 14.97 10.82 1.17
C LYS A 131 13.81 11.63 1.75
N LYS A 132 12.69 11.73 1.00
CA LYS A 132 11.54 12.55 1.42
C LYS A 132 10.90 12.07 2.70
N LEU A 133 10.73 10.76 2.85
CA LEU A 133 10.17 10.16 4.07
C LEU A 133 11.13 10.32 5.25
N ALA A 134 12.45 10.21 5.03
CA ALA A 134 13.44 10.45 6.08
C ALA A 134 13.42 11.90 6.59
N GLU A 135 13.30 12.89 5.69
CA GLU A 135 13.09 14.32 6.05
C GLU A 135 11.84 14.53 6.91
N GLN A 136 10.83 13.67 6.74
CA GLN A 136 9.59 13.69 7.49
C GLN A 136 9.59 12.79 8.74
N GLY A 137 10.76 12.25 9.14
CA GLY A 137 10.91 11.40 10.32
C GLY A 137 10.34 9.99 10.14
N MET A 138 10.27 9.49 8.91
CA MET A 138 9.79 8.15 8.57
C MET A 138 10.82 7.38 7.74
N ILE A 139 10.67 6.05 7.73
CA ILE A 139 11.46 5.13 6.91
C ILE A 139 10.53 4.48 5.90
N LEU A 140 10.93 4.44 4.63
CA LEU A 140 10.33 3.56 3.64
C LEU A 140 10.84 2.15 3.88
N LEU A 141 9.97 1.23 4.31
CA LEU A 141 10.39 -0.15 4.50
C LEU A 141 10.37 -0.95 3.20
N TYR A 142 9.25 -0.92 2.49
CA TYR A 142 9.08 -1.53 1.17
C TYR A 142 7.86 -0.97 0.44
N SER A 143 7.72 -1.33 -0.83
CA SER A 143 6.58 -0.95 -1.65
C SER A 143 6.11 -2.10 -2.55
N VAL A 144 4.79 -2.23 -2.71
CA VAL A 144 4.16 -3.28 -3.53
C VAL A 144 3.18 -2.65 -4.50
N ALA A 145 3.25 -3.08 -5.77
CA ALA A 145 2.33 -2.61 -6.79
C ALA A 145 0.96 -3.30 -6.68
N TRP A 146 -0.09 -2.54 -6.91
CA TRP A 146 -1.41 -3.05 -7.25
C TRP A 146 -1.39 -3.65 -8.66
N PRO A 147 -2.31 -4.58 -8.99
CA PRO A 147 -2.54 -4.98 -10.37
C PRO A 147 -2.89 -3.78 -11.26
N PRO A 148 -2.69 -3.92 -12.59
CA PRO A 148 -3.03 -2.87 -13.55
C PRO A 148 -4.46 -2.36 -13.41
N GLN A 149 -4.65 -1.06 -13.65
CA GLN A 149 -5.94 -0.40 -13.52
C GLN A 149 -6.74 -0.47 -14.81
N GLY A 150 -8.03 -0.78 -14.68
CA GLY A 150 -9.02 -0.81 -15.77
C GLY A 150 -10.27 0.00 -15.42
N ILE A 151 -11.13 0.23 -16.41
CA ILE A 151 -12.34 1.06 -16.27
C ILE A 151 -13.57 0.19 -16.02
N TYR A 152 -14.31 0.50 -14.96
CA TYR A 152 -15.56 -0.13 -14.59
C TYR A 152 -16.75 0.80 -14.88
N THR A 153 -17.81 0.29 -15.56
CA THR A 153 -18.99 1.08 -15.91
C THR A 153 -20.28 0.25 -15.84
N LYS A 154 -21.42 0.96 -15.71
CA LYS A 154 -22.76 0.36 -15.83
C LYS A 154 -23.16 0.13 -17.29
N LYS A 155 -22.72 0.99 -18.20
CA LYS A 155 -23.05 0.97 -19.64
C LYS A 155 -21.80 0.70 -20.46
N PRO A 156 -21.95 0.16 -21.67
CA PRO A 156 -20.81 -0.04 -22.55
C PRO A 156 -20.21 1.31 -22.98
N LEU A 157 -18.89 1.31 -23.20
CA LEU A 157 -18.15 2.46 -23.71
C LEU A 157 -17.66 2.18 -25.12
N ALA A 158 -17.87 3.11 -26.05
CA ALA A 158 -17.22 3.14 -27.36
C ALA A 158 -15.98 4.05 -27.34
N SER A 159 -16.02 5.15 -26.58
CA SER A 159 -14.96 6.14 -26.43
C SER A 159 -14.99 6.79 -25.04
N ALA A 160 -14.05 7.68 -24.75
CA ALA A 160 -14.05 8.45 -23.49
C ALA A 160 -15.24 9.44 -23.43
N ALA A 161 -15.84 9.83 -24.56
CA ALA A 161 -17.00 10.71 -24.58
C ALA A 161 -18.22 10.12 -23.87
N ASP A 162 -18.35 8.79 -23.79
CA ASP A 162 -19.42 8.09 -23.09
C ASP A 162 -19.33 8.24 -21.56
N LEU A 163 -18.19 8.72 -21.04
CA LEU A 163 -17.98 9.01 -19.62
C LEU A 163 -18.45 10.41 -19.22
N LYS A 164 -18.83 11.26 -20.17
CA LYS A 164 -19.26 12.63 -19.90
C LYS A 164 -20.45 12.67 -18.93
N GLY A 165 -20.28 13.39 -17.82
CA GLY A 165 -21.31 13.55 -16.79
C GLY A 165 -21.52 12.32 -15.88
N VAL A 166 -20.80 11.21 -16.09
CA VAL A 166 -20.89 10.01 -15.26
C VAL A 166 -20.25 10.28 -13.89
N LYS A 167 -20.91 9.88 -12.80
CA LYS A 167 -20.38 9.95 -11.46
C LYS A 167 -19.22 8.97 -11.29
N TRP A 168 -18.01 9.50 -11.25
CA TRP A 168 -16.79 8.73 -11.24
C TRP A 168 -16.17 8.68 -9.85
N ARG A 169 -15.94 7.48 -9.33
CA ARG A 169 -15.15 7.34 -8.10
C ARG A 169 -13.70 7.66 -8.37
N ALA A 170 -13.18 8.68 -7.69
CA ALA A 170 -11.76 8.98 -7.58
C ALA A 170 -11.23 8.52 -6.23
N TYR A 171 -10.06 7.89 -6.19
CA TYR A 171 -9.39 7.51 -4.93
C TYR A 171 -8.08 8.28 -4.71
N SER A 172 -7.65 9.05 -5.69
CA SER A 172 -6.43 9.85 -5.65
C SER A 172 -6.58 11.11 -6.51
N PRO A 173 -5.71 12.12 -6.37
CA PRO A 173 -5.69 13.28 -7.26
C PRO A 173 -5.56 12.91 -8.74
N ALA A 174 -4.74 11.89 -9.07
CA ALA A 174 -4.59 11.42 -10.44
C ALA A 174 -5.91 10.87 -11.01
N THR A 175 -6.64 10.04 -10.27
CA THR A 175 -7.91 9.48 -10.74
C THR A 175 -9.03 10.53 -10.81
N ALA A 176 -8.98 11.59 -10.00
CA ALA A 176 -9.85 12.75 -10.13
C ALA A 176 -9.54 13.52 -11.43
N ARG A 177 -8.23 13.72 -11.73
CA ARG A 177 -7.82 14.41 -12.95
C ARG A 177 -8.20 13.66 -14.22
N ILE A 178 -8.10 12.32 -14.23
CA ILE A 178 -8.60 11.49 -15.33
C ILE A 178 -10.09 11.78 -15.55
N ALA A 179 -10.92 11.75 -14.50
CA ALA A 179 -12.35 12.02 -14.60
C ALA A 179 -12.63 13.40 -15.22
N GLU A 180 -11.94 14.43 -14.77
CA GLU A 180 -12.07 15.79 -15.32
C GLU A 180 -11.73 15.83 -16.81
N LEU A 181 -10.62 15.20 -17.24
CA LEU A 181 -10.17 15.21 -18.61
C LEU A 181 -11.11 14.46 -19.57
N VAL A 182 -11.84 13.45 -19.09
CA VAL A 182 -12.87 12.74 -19.87
C VAL A 182 -14.28 13.36 -19.69
N GLY A 183 -14.42 14.44 -18.92
CA GLY A 183 -15.69 15.11 -18.67
C GLY A 183 -16.63 14.38 -17.71
N ALA A 184 -16.13 13.39 -16.96
CA ALA A 184 -16.84 12.73 -15.87
C ALA A 184 -16.87 13.62 -14.61
N GLN A 185 -17.74 13.28 -13.66
CA GLN A 185 -17.89 13.99 -12.38
C GLN A 185 -17.14 13.24 -11.26
N PRO A 186 -15.95 13.68 -10.85
CA PRO A 186 -15.19 13.00 -9.82
C PRO A 186 -15.82 13.16 -8.43
N VAL A 187 -15.94 12.06 -7.72
CA VAL A 187 -16.32 12.00 -6.31
C VAL A 187 -15.24 11.21 -5.57
N THR A 188 -14.61 11.83 -4.57
CA THR A 188 -13.56 11.15 -3.79
C THR A 188 -14.18 10.17 -2.82
N VAL A 189 -13.85 8.87 -2.99
CA VAL A 189 -14.31 7.77 -2.13
C VAL A 189 -13.16 6.83 -1.87
N GLN A 190 -12.82 6.61 -0.59
CA GLN A 190 -11.75 5.70 -0.18
C GLN A 190 -12.21 4.23 -0.22
N ALA A 191 -11.24 3.28 -0.15
CA ALA A 191 -11.53 1.86 -0.34
C ALA A 191 -12.58 1.32 0.63
N ALA A 192 -12.51 1.68 1.91
CA ALA A 192 -13.43 1.19 2.95
C ALA A 192 -14.91 1.64 2.74
N GLU A 193 -15.13 2.71 1.99
CA GLU A 193 -16.46 3.31 1.75
C GLU A 193 -17.03 2.95 0.37
N PHE A 194 -16.23 2.27 -0.46
CA PHE A 194 -16.53 2.17 -1.89
C PHE A 194 -17.78 1.34 -2.21
N SER A 195 -17.93 0.17 -1.58
CA SER A 195 -19.12 -0.67 -1.80
C SER A 195 -20.42 0.07 -1.45
N GLN A 196 -20.43 0.83 -0.36
CA GLN A 196 -21.57 1.65 0.05
C GLN A 196 -21.87 2.77 -0.94
N ALA A 197 -20.83 3.47 -1.42
CA ALA A 197 -20.99 4.55 -2.40
C ALA A 197 -21.59 4.07 -3.74
N LEU A 198 -21.26 2.85 -4.15
CA LEU A 198 -21.88 2.21 -5.33
C LEU A 198 -23.35 1.83 -5.05
N ALA A 199 -23.62 1.19 -3.92
CA ALA A 199 -24.96 0.76 -3.56
C ALA A 199 -25.96 1.92 -3.46
N THR A 200 -25.49 3.08 -2.99
CA THR A 200 -26.30 4.32 -2.86
C THR A 200 -26.30 5.20 -4.11
N GLY A 201 -25.57 4.82 -5.18
CA GLY A 201 -25.50 5.60 -6.41
C GLY A 201 -24.72 6.93 -6.28
N VAL A 202 -23.91 7.08 -5.26
CA VAL A 202 -22.97 8.21 -5.11
C VAL A 202 -21.95 8.19 -6.23
N VAL A 203 -21.53 6.99 -6.65
CA VAL A 203 -20.66 6.76 -7.80
C VAL A 203 -21.23 5.67 -8.70
N GLU A 204 -20.90 5.72 -10.01
CA GLU A 204 -21.44 4.83 -11.05
C GLU A 204 -20.36 4.27 -11.97
N SER A 205 -19.13 4.70 -11.79
CA SER A 205 -17.96 4.30 -12.57
C SER A 205 -16.70 4.51 -11.74
N THR A 206 -15.63 3.83 -12.13
CA THR A 206 -14.29 4.01 -11.54
C THR A 206 -13.23 3.46 -12.48
N MET A 207 -11.99 3.85 -12.21
CA MET A 207 -10.82 3.17 -12.76
C MET A 207 -10.02 2.58 -11.60
N THR A 208 -9.92 1.25 -11.55
CA THR A 208 -9.26 0.52 -10.46
C THR A 208 -8.84 -0.88 -10.92
N SER A 209 -8.12 -1.62 -10.06
CA SER A 209 -7.67 -2.98 -10.36
C SER A 209 -8.78 -4.03 -10.29
N GLY A 210 -8.54 -5.21 -10.87
CA GLY A 210 -9.38 -6.39 -10.66
C GLY A 210 -9.46 -6.79 -9.19
N ALA A 211 -8.38 -6.61 -8.41
CA ALA A 211 -8.36 -6.89 -6.97
C ALA A 211 -9.41 -6.05 -6.22
N THR A 212 -9.40 -4.73 -6.39
CA THR A 212 -10.44 -3.86 -5.82
C THR A 212 -11.82 -4.22 -6.32
N GLY A 213 -11.93 -4.62 -7.62
CA GLY A 213 -13.18 -5.06 -8.21
C GLY A 213 -13.81 -6.25 -7.48
N VAL A 214 -12.99 -7.22 -7.09
CA VAL A 214 -13.43 -8.39 -6.31
C VAL A 214 -13.70 -8.03 -4.85
N ASP A 215 -12.78 -7.32 -4.19
CA ASP A 215 -12.90 -6.95 -2.78
C ASP A 215 -14.15 -6.13 -2.48
N SER A 216 -14.47 -5.19 -3.38
CA SER A 216 -15.63 -4.31 -3.26
C SER A 216 -16.87 -4.83 -4.00
N LYS A 217 -16.80 -6.05 -4.56
CA LYS A 217 -17.88 -6.72 -5.29
C LYS A 217 -18.50 -5.84 -6.39
N LEU A 218 -17.64 -5.20 -7.21
CA LEU A 218 -18.12 -4.24 -8.22
C LEU A 218 -19.09 -4.87 -9.22
N PHE A 219 -19.00 -6.17 -9.45
CA PHE A 219 -19.89 -6.96 -10.31
C PHE A 219 -21.36 -6.96 -9.85
N GLU A 220 -21.66 -6.61 -8.59
CA GLU A 220 -23.02 -6.44 -8.09
C GLU A 220 -23.67 -5.13 -8.59
N HIS A 221 -22.87 -4.13 -8.99
CA HIS A 221 -23.33 -2.78 -9.33
C HIS A 221 -22.93 -2.31 -10.73
N LEU A 222 -21.81 -2.83 -11.26
CA LEU A 222 -21.22 -2.45 -12.55
C LEU A 222 -21.15 -3.67 -13.45
N LYS A 223 -21.37 -3.47 -14.76
CA LYS A 223 -21.51 -4.57 -15.70
C LYS A 223 -20.29 -4.79 -16.58
N PHE A 224 -19.55 -3.73 -16.89
CA PHE A 224 -18.44 -3.76 -17.83
C PHE A 224 -17.12 -3.47 -17.10
N TYR A 225 -16.08 -4.21 -17.46
CA TYR A 225 -14.70 -3.95 -17.11
C TYR A 225 -13.84 -3.92 -18.37
N TYR A 226 -13.27 -2.75 -18.66
CA TYR A 226 -12.30 -2.58 -19.74
C TYR A 226 -10.89 -2.68 -19.17
N ASP A 227 -10.18 -3.74 -19.54
CA ASP A 227 -8.82 -4.02 -19.08
C ASP A 227 -7.82 -3.12 -19.84
N THR A 228 -7.72 -1.88 -19.41
CA THR A 228 -6.88 -0.86 -20.05
C THR A 228 -5.41 -0.99 -19.67
N GLN A 229 -5.09 -1.67 -18.58
CA GLN A 229 -3.73 -1.83 -18.02
C GLN A 229 -2.97 -0.50 -17.92
N ALA A 230 -3.68 0.57 -17.53
CA ALA A 230 -3.18 1.93 -17.73
C ALA A 230 -2.02 2.31 -16.81
N TRP A 231 -1.96 1.80 -15.59
CA TRP A 231 -0.85 1.98 -14.62
C TRP A 231 -0.98 0.96 -13.49
N LEU A 232 0.09 0.82 -12.69
CA LEU A 232 0.15 -0.03 -11.50
C LEU A 232 0.54 0.86 -10.30
N PRO A 233 -0.45 1.41 -9.56
CA PRO A 233 -0.13 2.24 -8.40
C PRO A 233 0.51 1.43 -7.29
N LYS A 234 1.27 2.07 -6.40
CA LYS A 234 2.00 1.38 -5.34
C LYS A 234 1.52 1.77 -3.96
N ASN A 235 1.36 0.78 -3.10
CA ASN A 235 1.37 0.99 -1.67
C ASN A 235 2.81 1.00 -1.16
N ALA A 236 3.05 1.79 -0.12
CA ALA A 236 4.31 1.80 0.62
C ALA A 236 4.04 1.50 2.09
N VAL A 237 4.88 0.67 2.70
CA VAL A 237 4.90 0.46 4.14
C VAL A 237 5.96 1.36 4.73
N ILE A 238 5.53 2.20 5.67
CA ILE A 238 6.34 3.23 6.32
C ILE A 238 6.44 2.97 7.82
N ILE A 239 7.58 3.34 8.41
CA ILE A 239 7.86 3.20 9.84
C ILE A 239 8.17 4.56 10.43
N ASN A 240 7.68 4.85 11.64
CA ASN A 240 8.14 5.99 12.43
C ASN A 240 9.63 5.82 12.78
N LYS A 241 10.47 6.77 12.35
CA LYS A 241 11.94 6.65 12.51
C LYS A 241 12.36 6.53 13.97
N LYS A 242 11.74 7.27 14.90
CA LYS A 242 12.09 7.20 16.33
C LYS A 242 11.76 5.83 16.91
N ALA A 243 10.62 5.23 16.52
CA ALA A 243 10.27 3.89 16.96
C ALA A 243 11.26 2.84 16.44
N PHE A 244 11.70 2.97 15.18
CA PHE A 244 12.69 2.07 14.58
C PHE A 244 14.08 2.23 15.24
N ASP A 245 14.54 3.45 15.44
CA ASP A 245 15.85 3.74 16.04
C ASP A 245 15.93 3.27 17.51
N ALA A 246 14.78 3.13 18.19
CA ALA A 246 14.72 2.61 19.57
C ALA A 246 14.89 1.08 19.66
N LEU A 247 14.80 0.35 18.55
CA LEU A 247 15.05 -1.09 18.51
C LEU A 247 16.54 -1.40 18.59
N ASP A 248 16.89 -2.56 19.17
CA ASP A 248 18.25 -3.07 19.07
C ASP A 248 18.62 -3.43 17.61
N LYS A 249 19.91 -3.42 17.30
CA LYS A 249 20.40 -3.64 15.93
C LYS A 249 19.94 -4.98 15.34
N PRO A 250 19.98 -6.13 16.06
CA PRO A 250 19.45 -7.38 15.55
C PRO A 250 17.96 -7.33 15.20
N THR A 251 17.16 -6.61 16.00
CA THR A 251 15.73 -6.43 15.74
C THR A 251 15.49 -5.51 14.53
N GLN A 252 16.28 -4.43 14.39
CA GLN A 252 16.24 -3.59 13.17
C GLN A 252 16.55 -4.41 11.91
N ASP A 253 17.61 -5.23 11.95
CA ASP A 253 18.01 -6.06 10.81
C ASP A 253 16.95 -7.11 10.45
N ALA A 254 16.28 -7.70 11.46
CA ALA A 254 15.17 -8.61 11.26
C ALA A 254 13.97 -7.91 10.56
N VAL A 255 13.62 -6.68 10.97
CA VAL A 255 12.55 -5.88 10.36
C VAL A 255 12.90 -5.55 8.90
N LEU A 256 14.12 -5.10 8.62
CA LEU A 256 14.55 -4.76 7.26
C LEU A 256 14.55 -5.99 6.35
N LYS A 257 15.06 -7.13 6.85
CA LYS A 257 15.05 -8.39 6.09
C LYS A 257 13.62 -8.86 5.80
N ALA A 258 12.76 -8.92 6.80
CA ALA A 258 11.36 -9.29 6.63
C ALA A 258 10.62 -8.34 5.66
N GLY A 259 10.98 -7.05 5.67
CA GLY A 259 10.48 -6.06 4.72
C GLY A 259 10.88 -6.37 3.28
N ALA A 260 12.15 -6.71 3.03
CA ALA A 260 12.62 -7.10 1.70
C ALA A 260 11.92 -8.38 1.20
N ASP A 261 11.75 -9.38 2.08
CA ASP A 261 11.03 -10.63 1.76
C ASP A 261 9.55 -10.34 1.47
N ALA A 262 8.92 -9.42 2.20
CA ALA A 262 7.54 -8.97 1.98
C ALA A 262 7.38 -8.19 0.66
N GLU A 263 8.36 -7.36 0.28
CA GLU A 263 8.37 -6.68 -1.02
C GLU A 263 8.38 -7.70 -2.16
N ALA A 264 9.30 -8.65 -2.14
CA ALA A 264 9.41 -9.69 -3.17
C ALA A 264 8.13 -10.53 -3.28
N ARG A 265 7.59 -10.99 -2.15
CA ARG A 265 6.34 -11.75 -2.06
C ARG A 265 5.14 -10.95 -2.56
N GLY A 266 5.02 -9.69 -2.15
CA GLY A 266 3.92 -8.82 -2.54
C GLY A 266 3.86 -8.58 -4.04
N TRP A 267 4.98 -8.32 -4.69
CA TRP A 267 5.04 -8.16 -6.14
C TRP A 267 4.67 -9.44 -6.90
N ALA A 268 5.14 -10.61 -6.45
CA ALA A 268 4.77 -11.89 -7.03
C ALA A 268 3.27 -12.18 -6.85
N THR A 269 2.74 -11.91 -5.66
CA THR A 269 1.32 -12.08 -5.35
C THR A 269 0.46 -11.15 -6.19
N SER A 270 0.85 -9.89 -6.39
CA SER A 270 0.13 -8.94 -7.23
C SER A 270 -0.09 -9.45 -8.66
N GLN A 271 0.94 -10.07 -9.27
CA GLN A 271 0.83 -10.66 -10.62
C GLN A 271 -0.19 -11.80 -10.65
N LYS A 272 -0.15 -12.70 -9.66
CA LYS A 272 -1.10 -13.80 -9.54
C LYS A 272 -2.53 -13.29 -9.32
N VAL A 273 -2.70 -12.33 -8.41
CA VAL A 273 -3.98 -11.69 -8.09
C VAL A 273 -4.60 -11.03 -9.32
N ASN A 274 -3.80 -10.42 -10.20
CA ASN A 274 -4.31 -9.87 -11.45
C ASN A 274 -5.05 -10.92 -12.28
N THR A 275 -4.42 -12.07 -12.53
CA THR A 275 -5.03 -13.16 -13.31
C THR A 275 -6.28 -13.72 -12.62
N ASP A 276 -6.15 -14.01 -11.32
CA ASP A 276 -7.24 -14.64 -10.54
C ASP A 276 -8.48 -13.73 -10.44
N THR A 277 -8.27 -12.42 -10.28
CA THR A 277 -9.38 -11.47 -10.11
C THR A 277 -10.10 -11.19 -11.42
N ILE A 278 -9.40 -11.11 -12.54
CA ILE A 278 -10.03 -11.03 -13.88
C ILE A 278 -10.94 -12.25 -14.13
N ALA A 279 -10.47 -13.46 -13.79
CA ALA A 279 -11.29 -14.66 -13.88
C ALA A 279 -12.51 -14.60 -12.95
N LYS A 280 -12.35 -14.12 -11.71
CA LYS A 280 -13.45 -13.95 -10.75
C LYS A 280 -14.48 -12.93 -11.22
N LEU A 281 -14.08 -11.80 -11.79
CA LEU A 281 -15.00 -10.81 -12.34
C LEU A 281 -15.86 -11.41 -13.43
N LYS A 282 -15.27 -12.17 -14.38
CA LYS A 282 -16.00 -12.88 -15.43
C LYS A 282 -16.98 -13.91 -14.85
N ALA A 283 -16.54 -14.72 -13.90
CA ALA A 283 -17.36 -15.75 -13.25
C ALA A 283 -18.57 -15.18 -12.51
N ASN A 284 -18.48 -13.90 -12.05
CA ASN A 284 -19.59 -13.18 -11.42
C ASN A 284 -20.42 -12.36 -12.41
N GLY A 285 -20.33 -12.61 -13.71
CA GLY A 285 -21.20 -12.04 -14.74
C GLY A 285 -20.78 -10.66 -15.27
N MET A 286 -19.54 -10.20 -14.97
CA MET A 286 -19.02 -8.97 -15.55
C MET A 286 -18.51 -9.21 -16.96
N GLU A 287 -18.86 -8.32 -17.88
CA GLU A 287 -18.30 -8.29 -19.24
C GLU A 287 -16.89 -7.69 -19.18
N VAL A 288 -15.89 -8.56 -19.29
CA VAL A 288 -14.46 -8.17 -19.26
C VAL A 288 -13.93 -8.20 -20.68
N ALA A 289 -13.47 -7.06 -21.19
CA ALA A 289 -12.96 -6.90 -22.54
C ALA A 289 -11.75 -5.95 -22.59
N PRO A 290 -10.92 -6.01 -23.62
CA PRO A 290 -9.99 -4.93 -23.91
C PRO A 290 -10.75 -3.64 -24.24
N PRO A 291 -10.17 -2.45 -24.02
CA PRO A 291 -10.82 -1.19 -24.38
C PRO A 291 -11.01 -1.09 -25.90
N PRO A 292 -12.16 -0.56 -26.38
CA PRO A 292 -12.32 -0.19 -27.78
C PRO A 292 -11.20 0.72 -28.27
N ALA A 293 -10.86 0.66 -29.55
CA ALA A 293 -9.73 1.41 -30.11
C ALA A 293 -9.82 2.93 -29.86
N ALA A 294 -11.02 3.51 -29.99
CA ALA A 294 -11.23 4.93 -29.70
C ALA A 294 -11.03 5.25 -28.22
N LEU A 295 -11.57 4.43 -27.29
CA LEU A 295 -11.37 4.61 -25.86
C LEU A 295 -9.88 4.51 -25.51
N LYS A 296 -9.16 3.54 -26.09
CA LYS A 296 -7.70 3.41 -25.88
C LYS A 296 -6.94 4.65 -26.35
N ALA A 297 -7.27 5.17 -27.54
CA ALA A 297 -6.63 6.38 -28.08
C ALA A 297 -6.93 7.63 -27.24
N ASP A 298 -8.16 7.78 -26.76
CA ASP A 298 -8.54 8.91 -25.90
C ASP A 298 -7.81 8.84 -24.56
N MET A 299 -7.74 7.66 -23.93
CA MET A 299 -7.03 7.47 -22.67
C MET A 299 -5.52 7.68 -22.82
N ALA A 300 -4.92 7.37 -23.96
CA ALA A 300 -3.51 7.67 -24.25
C ALA A 300 -3.26 9.19 -24.22
N LYS A 301 -4.15 10.00 -24.85
CA LYS A 301 -4.08 11.48 -24.80
C LYS A 301 -4.23 12.02 -23.37
N VAL A 302 -5.09 11.39 -22.55
CA VAL A 302 -5.20 11.72 -21.12
C VAL A 302 -3.84 11.50 -20.43
N GLY A 303 -3.18 10.36 -20.69
CA GLY A 303 -1.85 10.07 -20.12
C GLY A 303 -0.79 11.09 -20.55
N GLU A 304 -0.72 11.45 -21.83
CA GLU A 304 0.20 12.48 -22.35
C GLU A 304 -0.02 13.83 -21.66
N THR A 305 -1.28 14.26 -21.55
CA THR A 305 -1.65 15.50 -20.87
C THR A 305 -1.22 15.47 -19.41
N MET A 306 -1.52 14.39 -18.68
CA MET A 306 -1.17 14.25 -17.28
C MET A 306 0.34 14.17 -17.04
N LEU A 307 1.10 13.52 -17.93
CA LEU A 307 2.56 13.49 -17.84
C LEU A 307 3.16 14.91 -17.99
N LYS A 308 2.64 15.69 -18.94
CA LYS A 308 3.07 17.08 -19.11
C LYS A 308 2.76 17.92 -17.87
N GLU A 309 1.52 17.88 -17.39
CA GLU A 309 1.10 18.60 -16.18
C GLU A 309 1.94 18.20 -14.96
N TRP A 310 2.23 16.90 -14.84
CA TRP A 310 3.05 16.38 -13.75
C TRP A 310 4.50 16.88 -13.83
N LEU A 311 5.12 16.86 -15.01
CA LEU A 311 6.48 17.38 -15.22
C LEU A 311 6.57 18.87 -14.91
N ASP A 312 5.58 19.66 -15.32
CA ASP A 312 5.50 21.09 -15.03
C ASP A 312 5.45 21.36 -13.50
N LYS A 313 4.72 20.52 -12.75
CA LYS A 313 4.60 20.63 -11.27
C LYS A 313 5.80 20.05 -10.52
N ALA A 314 6.34 18.93 -10.99
CA ALA A 314 7.45 18.23 -10.34
C ALA A 314 8.81 18.87 -10.62
N GLY A 315 8.94 19.69 -11.66
CA GLY A 315 10.13 20.46 -11.98
C GLY A 315 11.38 19.59 -12.22
N ALA A 316 12.52 20.04 -11.73
CA ALA A 316 13.80 19.36 -11.94
C ALA A 316 13.87 17.95 -11.35
N GLU A 317 13.26 17.73 -10.17
CA GLU A 317 13.20 16.40 -9.55
C GLU A 317 12.41 15.41 -10.42
N GLY A 318 11.24 15.84 -10.92
CA GLY A 318 10.43 15.03 -11.83
C GLY A 318 11.15 14.69 -13.12
N LYS A 319 11.82 15.67 -13.71
CA LYS A 319 12.65 15.44 -14.92
C LYS A 319 13.74 14.42 -14.66
N THR A 320 14.48 14.55 -13.56
CA THR A 320 15.54 13.61 -13.17
C THR A 320 15.00 12.20 -12.98
N LEU A 321 13.85 12.05 -12.34
CA LEU A 321 13.20 10.75 -12.14
C LEU A 321 12.83 10.10 -13.48
N ILE A 322 12.19 10.85 -14.38
CA ILE A 322 11.80 10.33 -15.70
C ILE A 322 13.03 9.98 -16.56
N ASP A 323 14.08 10.79 -16.52
CA ASP A 323 15.34 10.51 -17.22
C ASP A 323 15.98 9.20 -16.69
N ASN A 324 15.96 8.96 -15.38
CA ASN A 324 16.44 7.71 -14.79
C ASN A 324 15.55 6.50 -15.14
N PHE A 325 14.24 6.69 -15.18
CA PHE A 325 13.29 5.64 -15.59
C PHE A 325 13.50 5.24 -17.06
N ARG A 326 13.85 6.16 -17.95
CA ARG A 326 14.00 5.90 -19.39
C ARG A 326 15.36 5.28 -19.77
N LYS A 327 16.38 5.32 -18.90
CA LYS A 327 17.65 4.60 -19.06
C LYS A 327 17.48 3.10 -18.97
#